data_b21c5d53bbd9346d0f5d8efe9a08dc15
#
_entry.id   b21c5d53bbd9346d0f5d8efe9a08dc15
#
_cell.length_a   1.000
_cell.length_b   1.000
_cell.length_c   1.000
_cell.angle_alpha   90.00
_cell.angle_beta   90.00
_cell.angle_gamma   90.00
#
_symmetry.space_group_name_H-M   'P 1'
#
loop_
_entity.id
_entity.type
_entity.pdbx_description
1 polymer ?
#
loop_
_entity_poly.entity_id
_entity_poly.type
_entity_poly.pdbx_seq_one_letter_code
_entity_poly.pdbx_strand_id
1 'polypeptide(L)'
;MGLDMYLSARKHFEKVNWHTLQANDELNYNSPEAVYPKFNDLMEITQLADVATDMYGAEVLVTCAYWRKANQIHSWFVREIQNGNDNCGDYYVSQDKLIELLALCKHSLESKDPNLLPPQEGFFFGSTDIDEWYWRDLTNTINQLERIFALPEVDKLSFYYSSSW
;
A
#
# COMPACT_ATOMS: atom_id res chain seq x y z
N MET A 1 -20.72 -7.76 -9.21
CA MET A 1 -20.02 -7.44 -7.96
C MET A 1 -19.12 -8.60 -7.61
N GLY A 2 -18.02 -8.39 -6.90
CA GLY A 2 -17.06 -9.42 -6.51
C GLY A 2 -16.02 -8.80 -5.61
N LEU A 3 -15.28 -9.61 -4.86
CA LEU A 3 -14.18 -9.17 -4.01
C LEU A 3 -13.07 -8.56 -4.87
N ASP A 4 -12.87 -7.27 -4.75
CA ASP A 4 -11.75 -6.51 -5.30
C ASP A 4 -10.89 -6.00 -4.14
N MET A 5 -9.57 -6.19 -4.22
CA MET A 5 -8.64 -5.94 -3.13
C MET A 5 -7.48 -5.08 -3.63
N TYR A 6 -7.07 -4.12 -2.82
CA TYR A 6 -6.09 -3.11 -3.18
C TYR A 6 -5.01 -2.98 -2.10
N LEU A 7 -3.76 -2.92 -2.52
CA LEU A 7 -2.68 -2.42 -1.69
C LEU A 7 -2.20 -1.10 -2.27
N SER A 8 -2.28 -0.05 -1.48
CA SER A 8 -1.84 1.29 -1.86
C SER A 8 -0.53 1.64 -1.16
N ALA A 9 0.40 2.20 -1.91
CA ALA A 9 1.58 2.86 -1.37
C ALA A 9 1.33 4.35 -1.27
N ARG A 10 1.67 4.96 -0.12
CA ARG A 10 1.60 6.39 0.11
C ARG A 10 2.98 6.94 0.37
N LYS A 11 3.28 8.07 -0.25
CA LYS A 11 4.51 8.82 -0.03
C LYS A 11 4.18 10.27 0.31
N HIS A 12 4.66 10.69 1.48
CA HIS A 12 4.55 12.07 1.90
C HIS A 12 5.69 12.91 1.30
N PHE A 13 5.35 14.12 0.84
CA PHE A 13 6.27 15.14 0.35
C PHE A 13 6.16 16.36 1.26
N GLU A 14 7.20 16.58 2.05
CA GLU A 14 7.29 17.77 2.87
C GLU A 14 7.39 19.03 2.00
N LYS A 15 6.64 20.08 2.35
CA LYS A 15 6.72 21.39 1.71
C LYS A 15 7.94 22.16 2.21
N VAL A 16 8.12 22.21 3.53
CA VAL A 16 9.05 23.13 4.19
C VAL A 16 10.37 22.45 4.54
N ASN A 17 11.47 23.05 4.10
CA ASN A 17 12.80 22.71 4.57
C ASN A 17 13.08 23.46 5.88
N TRP A 18 12.76 22.81 6.99
CA TRP A 18 12.92 23.39 8.33
C TRP A 18 14.35 23.76 8.68
N HIS A 19 15.36 23.05 8.14
CA HIS A 19 16.76 23.41 8.34
C HIS A 19 17.12 24.74 7.69
N THR A 20 16.64 24.98 6.47
CA THR A 20 16.85 26.25 5.78
C THR A 20 16.11 27.39 6.51
N LEU A 21 14.89 27.13 6.95
CA LEU A 21 14.08 28.11 7.67
C LEU A 21 14.72 28.52 9.01
N GLN A 22 15.24 27.55 9.78
CA GLN A 22 15.88 27.81 11.07
C GLN A 22 17.25 28.48 10.93
N ALA A 23 17.92 28.33 9.80
CA ALA A 23 19.22 28.95 9.54
C ALA A 23 19.15 30.42 9.12
N ASN A 24 17.96 30.93 8.80
CA ASN A 24 17.76 32.31 8.34
C ASN A 24 16.41 32.87 8.82
N ASP A 25 16.47 33.76 9.80
CA ASP A 25 15.31 34.43 10.45
C ASP A 25 14.51 35.32 9.48
N GLU A 26 15.05 35.68 8.32
CA GLU A 26 14.35 36.47 7.31
C GLU A 26 13.37 35.64 6.47
N LEU A 27 13.52 34.29 6.49
CA LEU A 27 12.67 33.39 5.75
C LEU A 27 11.42 33.00 6.55
N ASN A 28 10.35 32.71 5.84
CA ASN A 28 9.15 32.09 6.37
C ASN A 28 8.78 30.85 5.55
N TYR A 29 7.79 30.08 6.01
CA TYR A 29 7.39 28.82 5.38
C TYR A 29 6.81 28.93 3.96
N ASN A 30 6.60 30.17 3.45
CA ASN A 30 6.22 30.43 2.05
C ASN A 30 7.37 31.01 1.24
N SER A 31 8.55 31.24 1.83
CA SER A 31 9.73 31.69 1.11
C SER A 31 10.20 30.60 0.13
N PRO A 32 10.42 30.91 -1.16
CA PRO A 32 10.81 29.91 -2.15
C PRO A 32 12.03 29.07 -1.75
N GLU A 33 12.98 29.70 -1.05
CA GLU A 33 14.22 29.07 -0.58
C GLU A 33 13.95 28.03 0.54
N ALA A 34 12.85 28.18 1.26
CA ALA A 34 12.44 27.30 2.35
C ALA A 34 11.54 26.14 1.86
N VAL A 35 11.16 26.11 0.58
CA VAL A 35 10.32 25.05 0.02
C VAL A 35 11.18 24.00 -0.68
N TYR A 36 10.90 22.70 -0.44
CA TYR A 36 11.60 21.62 -1.13
C TYR A 36 11.26 21.62 -2.64
N PRO A 37 12.27 21.54 -3.54
CA PRO A 37 12.03 21.50 -4.99
C PRO A 37 11.03 20.41 -5.41
N LYS A 38 11.14 19.20 -4.85
CA LYS A 38 10.22 18.09 -5.16
C LYS A 38 8.76 18.40 -4.82
N PHE A 39 8.50 19.25 -3.84
CA PHE A 39 7.14 19.70 -3.54
C PHE A 39 6.63 20.64 -4.64
N ASN A 40 7.46 21.57 -5.10
CA ASN A 40 7.12 22.47 -6.21
C ASN A 40 6.85 21.69 -7.49
N ASP A 41 7.72 20.71 -7.82
CA ASP A 41 7.53 19.83 -8.99
C ASP A 41 6.18 19.09 -8.91
N LEU A 42 5.81 18.59 -7.72
CA LEU A 42 4.53 17.93 -7.51
C LEU A 42 3.35 18.89 -7.71
N MET A 43 3.45 20.11 -7.19
CA MET A 43 2.41 21.13 -7.34
C MET A 43 2.24 21.56 -8.79
N GLU A 44 3.31 21.67 -9.56
CA GLU A 44 3.28 21.97 -10.98
C GLU A 44 2.59 20.84 -11.78
N ILE A 45 2.99 19.57 -11.55
CA ILE A 45 2.42 18.42 -12.24
C ILE A 45 0.93 18.27 -11.95
N THR A 46 0.51 18.47 -10.71
CA THR A 46 -0.89 18.32 -10.29
C THR A 46 -1.74 19.57 -10.53
N GLN A 47 -1.13 20.71 -10.82
CA GLN A 47 -1.79 22.02 -10.95
C GLN A 47 -2.54 22.45 -9.67
N LEU A 48 -2.07 22.03 -8.51
CA LEU A 48 -2.69 22.31 -7.21
C LEU A 48 -1.99 23.41 -6.41
N ALA A 49 -1.04 24.14 -7.02
CA ALA A 49 -0.26 25.17 -6.34
C ALA A 49 -1.14 26.25 -5.68
N ASP A 50 -2.20 26.69 -6.37
CA ASP A 50 -3.07 27.77 -5.89
C ASP A 50 -3.98 27.37 -4.72
N VAL A 51 -4.18 26.07 -4.50
CA VAL A 51 -5.01 25.54 -3.42
C VAL A 51 -4.20 24.85 -2.31
N ALA A 52 -2.89 24.68 -2.51
CA ALA A 52 -1.99 24.06 -1.55
C ALA A 52 -1.64 25.05 -0.42
N THR A 53 -2.60 25.29 0.47
CA THR A 53 -2.43 26.22 1.62
C THR A 53 -1.79 25.53 2.83
N ASP A 54 -1.69 24.21 2.83
CA ASP A 54 -1.11 23.44 3.92
C ASP A 54 0.41 23.65 3.98
N MET A 55 0.89 23.96 5.18
CA MET A 55 2.33 24.11 5.43
C MET A 55 3.06 22.77 5.59
N TYR A 56 2.34 21.68 5.79
CA TYR A 56 2.96 20.39 6.12
C TYR A 56 3.41 19.61 4.88
N GLY A 57 2.69 19.68 3.78
CA GLY A 57 3.08 19.00 2.57
C GLY A 57 1.93 18.42 1.77
N ALA A 58 2.25 17.41 0.95
CA ALA A 58 1.31 16.69 0.13
C ALA A 58 1.55 15.17 0.25
N GLU A 59 0.53 14.37 0.00
CA GLU A 59 0.65 12.92 -0.06
C GLU A 59 0.26 12.43 -1.45
N VAL A 60 1.08 11.53 -2.01
CA VAL A 60 0.78 10.81 -3.24
C VAL A 60 0.40 9.38 -2.89
N LEU A 61 -0.74 8.95 -3.36
CA LEU A 61 -1.25 7.59 -3.22
C LEU A 61 -1.23 6.88 -4.56
N VAL A 62 -0.68 5.66 -4.60
CA VAL A 62 -0.64 4.81 -5.79
C VAL A 62 -1.09 3.41 -5.41
N THR A 63 -2.04 2.83 -6.14
CA THR A 63 -2.35 1.40 -6.01
C THR A 63 -1.17 0.61 -6.58
N CYS A 64 -0.47 -0.12 -5.73
CA CYS A 64 0.75 -0.85 -6.08
C CYS A 64 0.53 -2.35 -6.23
N ALA A 65 -0.56 -2.90 -5.67
CA ALA A 65 -1.01 -4.26 -5.93
C ALA A 65 -2.55 -4.33 -5.96
N TYR A 66 -3.04 -5.27 -6.77
CA TYR A 66 -4.47 -5.52 -6.94
C TYR A 66 -4.74 -7.03 -7.05
N TRP A 67 -5.79 -7.48 -6.40
CA TRP A 67 -6.29 -8.85 -6.50
C TRP A 67 -7.81 -8.83 -6.72
N ARG A 68 -8.29 -9.85 -7.40
CA ARG A 68 -9.71 -10.08 -7.57
C ARG A 68 -10.07 -11.49 -7.15
N LYS A 69 -10.96 -11.62 -6.18
CA LYS A 69 -11.46 -12.90 -5.65
C LYS A 69 -10.38 -13.82 -5.04
N ALA A 70 -9.20 -13.29 -4.73
CA ALA A 70 -8.15 -14.03 -4.03
C ALA A 70 -8.49 -14.10 -2.52
N ASN A 71 -9.53 -14.87 -2.20
CA ASN A 71 -10.12 -14.88 -0.86
C ASN A 71 -9.17 -15.39 0.23
N GLN A 72 -8.21 -16.26 -0.08
CA GLN A 72 -7.16 -16.71 0.82
C GLN A 72 -6.20 -15.56 1.21
N ILE A 73 -5.90 -14.67 0.27
CA ILE A 73 -5.09 -13.46 0.53
C ILE A 73 -5.91 -12.45 1.34
N HIS A 74 -7.19 -12.27 0.99
CA HIS A 74 -8.12 -11.44 1.75
C HIS A 74 -8.25 -11.92 3.21
N SER A 75 -8.45 -13.22 3.40
CA SER A 75 -8.52 -13.86 4.72
C SER A 75 -7.30 -13.53 5.59
N TRP A 76 -6.11 -13.57 4.99
CA TRP A 76 -4.89 -13.21 5.68
C TRP A 76 -4.90 -11.72 6.11
N PHE A 77 -5.26 -10.79 5.21
CA PHE A 77 -5.37 -9.37 5.58
C PHE A 77 -6.41 -9.12 6.67
N VAL A 78 -7.58 -9.76 6.57
CA VAL A 78 -8.64 -9.62 7.59
C VAL A 78 -8.13 -10.09 8.95
N ARG A 79 -7.45 -11.22 9.01
CA ARG A 79 -6.95 -11.79 10.26
C ARG A 79 -5.76 -11.02 10.82
N GLU A 80 -4.74 -10.75 10.01
CA GLU A 80 -3.45 -10.23 10.47
C GLU A 80 -3.38 -8.70 10.54
N ILE A 81 -4.21 -7.99 9.78
CA ILE A 81 -4.17 -6.54 9.63
C ILE A 81 -5.42 -5.87 10.18
N GLN A 82 -6.59 -6.45 9.94
CA GLN A 82 -7.87 -5.85 10.30
C GLN A 82 -8.42 -6.38 11.65
N ASN A 83 -7.67 -7.22 12.38
CA ASN A 83 -8.10 -7.84 13.63
C ASN A 83 -9.46 -8.56 13.50
N GLY A 84 -9.71 -9.19 12.38
CA GLY A 84 -10.94 -9.92 12.08
C GLY A 84 -12.13 -9.02 11.67
N ASN A 85 -11.93 -7.71 11.49
CA ASN A 85 -12.99 -6.78 11.14
C ASN A 85 -13.01 -6.48 9.62
N ASP A 86 -13.76 -7.27 8.88
CA ASP A 86 -13.94 -7.12 7.43
C ASP A 86 -15.04 -6.10 7.08
N ASN A 87 -14.65 -4.84 6.97
CA ASN A 87 -15.58 -3.70 6.80
C ASN A 87 -15.24 -2.81 5.60
N CYS A 88 -14.45 -3.28 4.64
CA CYS A 88 -13.99 -2.52 3.49
C CYS A 88 -13.21 -1.23 3.87
N GLY A 89 -12.69 -1.14 5.09
CA GLY A 89 -11.89 -0.01 5.57
C GLY A 89 -10.48 0.02 4.96
N ASP A 90 -9.79 1.12 5.19
CA ASP A 90 -8.41 1.35 4.77
C ASP A 90 -7.48 1.13 5.98
N TYR A 91 -6.64 0.12 5.93
CA TYR A 91 -5.84 -0.34 7.06
C TYR A 91 -4.35 -0.27 6.77
N TYR A 92 -3.59 0.36 7.66
CA TYR A 92 -2.14 0.38 7.59
C TYR A 92 -1.54 -1.01 7.65
N VAL A 93 -0.57 -1.28 6.77
CA VAL A 93 0.16 -2.55 6.71
C VAL A 93 1.65 -2.27 6.84
N SER A 94 2.29 -2.80 7.86
CA SER A 94 3.74 -2.67 7.99
C SER A 94 4.47 -3.48 6.91
N GLN A 95 5.67 -3.06 6.56
CA GLN A 95 6.51 -3.81 5.61
C GLN A 95 6.82 -5.21 6.10
N ASP A 96 7.06 -5.39 7.41
CA ASP A 96 7.29 -6.71 8.01
C ASP A 96 6.11 -7.66 7.76
N LYS A 97 4.87 -7.16 7.86
CA LYS A 97 3.67 -7.95 7.54
C LYS A 97 3.58 -8.31 6.05
N LEU A 98 3.97 -7.43 5.15
CA LEU A 98 4.03 -7.77 3.71
C LEU A 98 5.14 -8.79 3.41
N ILE A 99 6.27 -8.73 4.10
CA ILE A 99 7.35 -9.73 4.03
C ILE A 99 6.86 -11.09 4.55
N GLU A 100 6.11 -11.09 5.65
CA GLU A 100 5.47 -12.31 6.19
C GLU A 100 4.52 -12.93 5.17
N LEU A 101 3.63 -12.13 4.54
CA LEU A 101 2.72 -12.62 3.49
C LEU A 101 3.49 -13.20 2.31
N LEU A 102 4.55 -12.51 1.86
CA LEU A 102 5.41 -12.99 0.77
C LEU A 102 6.03 -14.35 1.10
N ALA A 103 6.55 -14.51 2.32
CA ALA A 103 7.14 -15.77 2.78
C ALA A 103 6.10 -16.89 2.85
N LEU A 104 4.91 -16.60 3.37
CA LEU A 104 3.81 -17.57 3.44
C LEU A 104 3.35 -18.02 2.04
N CYS A 105 3.20 -17.09 1.10
CA CYS A 105 2.84 -17.44 -0.29
C CYS A 105 3.89 -18.35 -0.94
N LYS A 106 5.18 -18.05 -0.77
CA LYS A 106 6.28 -18.89 -1.27
C LYS A 106 6.25 -20.28 -0.65
N HIS A 107 6.15 -20.34 0.68
CA HIS A 107 6.15 -21.60 1.41
C HIS A 107 4.94 -22.47 1.06
N SER A 108 3.73 -21.90 0.99
CA SER A 108 2.52 -22.61 0.57
C SER A 108 2.64 -23.15 -0.86
N LEU A 109 3.22 -22.37 -1.77
CA LEU A 109 3.40 -22.77 -3.16
C LEU A 109 4.43 -23.92 -3.31
N GLU A 110 5.53 -23.87 -2.56
CA GLU A 110 6.60 -24.87 -2.56
C GLU A 110 6.18 -26.19 -1.92
N SER A 111 5.53 -26.11 -0.75
CA SER A 111 5.07 -27.30 -0.01
C SER A 111 3.75 -27.87 -0.50
N LYS A 112 3.03 -27.14 -1.37
CA LYS A 112 1.65 -27.45 -1.76
C LYS A 112 0.70 -27.57 -0.58
N ASP A 113 0.94 -26.79 0.47
CA ASP A 113 0.11 -26.77 1.67
C ASP A 113 -0.84 -25.55 1.68
N PRO A 114 -2.14 -25.73 1.37
CA PRO A 114 -3.11 -24.64 1.40
C PRO A 114 -3.51 -24.21 2.82
N ASN A 115 -3.17 -24.99 3.86
CA ASN A 115 -3.52 -24.64 5.23
C ASN A 115 -2.76 -23.43 5.74
N LEU A 116 -1.65 -23.06 5.10
CA LEU A 116 -0.89 -21.86 5.43
C LEU A 116 -1.66 -20.58 5.07
N LEU A 117 -2.45 -20.63 4.00
CA LEU A 117 -3.31 -19.53 3.53
C LEU A 117 -4.70 -20.09 3.17
N PRO A 118 -5.50 -20.47 4.18
CA PRO A 118 -6.80 -21.11 3.93
C PRO A 118 -7.76 -20.14 3.22
N PRO A 119 -8.53 -20.62 2.24
CA PRO A 119 -9.60 -19.85 1.61
C PRO A 119 -10.65 -19.41 2.61
N GLN A 120 -11.30 -18.29 2.32
CA GLN A 120 -12.41 -17.75 3.11
C GLN A 120 -13.70 -17.78 2.30
N GLU A 121 -14.76 -18.32 2.88
CA GLU A 121 -16.10 -18.26 2.31
C GLU A 121 -16.66 -16.83 2.39
N GLY A 122 -17.41 -16.44 1.36
CA GLY A 122 -18.13 -15.19 1.32
C GLY A 122 -18.95 -15.07 0.04
N PHE A 123 -20.09 -14.38 0.10
CA PHE A 123 -21.05 -14.32 -1.02
C PHE A 123 -20.41 -13.78 -2.32
N PHE A 124 -19.45 -12.86 -2.20
CA PHE A 124 -18.77 -12.24 -3.33
C PHE A 124 -17.32 -12.73 -3.52
N PHE A 125 -16.84 -13.67 -2.70
CA PHE A 125 -15.40 -13.97 -2.55
C PHE A 125 -14.88 -14.99 -3.60
N GLY A 126 -15.76 -15.64 -4.34
CA GLY A 126 -15.40 -16.66 -5.33
C GLY A 126 -15.39 -18.07 -4.74
N SER A 127 -14.77 -19.02 -5.46
CA SER A 127 -14.64 -20.40 -4.99
C SER A 127 -13.63 -20.53 -3.85
N THR A 128 -13.86 -21.53 -2.99
CA THR A 128 -12.91 -21.95 -1.95
C THR A 128 -12.15 -23.22 -2.37
N ASP A 129 -12.29 -23.65 -3.62
CA ASP A 129 -11.56 -24.81 -4.16
C ASP A 129 -10.05 -24.54 -4.23
N ILE A 130 -9.26 -25.59 -3.92
CA ILE A 130 -7.81 -25.54 -4.07
C ILE A 130 -7.47 -26.00 -5.49
N ASP A 131 -7.72 -25.13 -6.44
CA ASP A 131 -7.53 -25.34 -7.87
C ASP A 131 -6.35 -24.56 -8.44
N GLU A 132 -6.23 -24.49 -9.77
CA GLU A 132 -5.16 -23.72 -10.43
C GLU A 132 -5.25 -22.21 -10.15
N TRP A 133 -6.47 -21.68 -9.90
CA TRP A 133 -6.68 -20.26 -9.61
C TRP A 133 -6.13 -19.91 -8.23
N TYR A 134 -6.34 -20.77 -7.24
CA TYR A 134 -5.75 -20.60 -5.90
C TYR A 134 -4.22 -20.46 -6.00
N TRP A 135 -3.55 -21.41 -6.68
CA TRP A 135 -2.09 -21.37 -6.81
C TRP A 135 -1.58 -20.19 -7.66
N ARG A 136 -2.36 -19.77 -8.65
CA ARG A 136 -2.05 -18.60 -9.46
C ARG A 136 -2.15 -17.31 -8.65
N ASP A 137 -3.10 -17.19 -7.75
CA ASP A 137 -3.22 -16.03 -6.87
C ASP A 137 -2.02 -15.90 -5.95
N LEU A 138 -1.49 -17.01 -5.41
CA LEU A 138 -0.25 -16.98 -4.63
C LEU A 138 0.94 -16.52 -5.49
N THR A 139 1.08 -17.06 -6.70
CA THR A 139 2.14 -16.66 -7.63
C THR A 139 2.03 -15.17 -7.99
N ASN A 140 0.81 -14.69 -8.25
CA ASN A 140 0.55 -13.27 -8.54
C ASN A 140 0.90 -12.38 -7.34
N THR A 141 0.55 -12.82 -6.13
CA THR A 141 0.89 -12.10 -4.88
C THR A 141 2.41 -11.99 -4.71
N ILE A 142 3.15 -13.10 -4.92
CA ILE A 142 4.61 -13.10 -4.87
C ILE A 142 5.17 -12.07 -5.86
N ASN A 143 4.76 -12.12 -7.12
CA ASN A 143 5.25 -11.21 -8.16
C ASN A 143 4.97 -9.74 -7.85
N GLN A 144 3.80 -9.42 -7.30
CA GLN A 144 3.43 -8.06 -6.92
C GLN A 144 4.29 -7.56 -5.75
N LEU A 145 4.43 -8.37 -4.68
CA LEU A 145 5.21 -7.98 -3.50
C LEU A 145 6.72 -7.88 -3.82
N GLU A 146 7.28 -8.80 -4.60
CA GLU A 146 8.69 -8.71 -5.03
C GLU A 146 8.96 -7.43 -5.83
N ARG A 147 8.06 -7.02 -6.73
CA ARG A 147 8.17 -5.76 -7.45
C ARG A 147 8.14 -4.55 -6.52
N ILE A 148 7.29 -4.59 -5.50
CA ILE A 148 7.21 -3.51 -4.49
C ILE A 148 8.52 -3.43 -3.71
N PHE A 149 9.04 -4.56 -3.23
CA PHE A 149 10.29 -4.58 -2.45
C PHE A 149 11.55 -4.30 -3.28
N ALA A 150 11.47 -4.38 -4.61
CA ALA A 150 12.56 -3.96 -5.51
C ALA A 150 12.61 -2.44 -5.73
N LEU A 151 11.63 -1.67 -5.24
CA LEU A 151 11.62 -0.21 -5.40
C LEU A 151 12.73 0.43 -4.57
N PRO A 152 13.44 1.42 -5.13
CA PRO A 152 14.32 2.26 -4.34
C PRO A 152 13.50 3.01 -3.28
N GLU A 153 14.06 3.18 -2.08
CA GLU A 153 13.41 3.89 -0.98
C GLU A 153 12.03 3.30 -0.55
N VAL A 154 11.84 1.99 -0.71
CA VAL A 154 10.62 1.30 -0.25
C VAL A 154 10.36 1.55 1.24
N ASP A 155 11.40 1.72 2.03
CA ASP A 155 11.40 2.07 3.45
C ASP A 155 10.73 3.42 3.77
N LYS A 156 10.63 4.29 2.77
CA LYS A 156 9.95 5.60 2.88
C LYS A 156 8.48 5.57 2.46
N LEU A 157 7.95 4.40 2.13
CA LEU A 157 6.55 4.22 1.74
C LEU A 157 5.73 3.69 2.92
N SER A 158 4.51 4.19 3.04
CA SER A 158 3.49 3.64 3.93
C SER A 158 2.49 2.83 3.11
N PHE A 159 2.19 1.61 3.54
CA PHE A 159 1.27 0.74 2.81
C PHE A 159 -0.09 0.66 3.50
N TYR A 160 -1.15 0.58 2.70
CA TYR A 160 -2.52 0.44 3.18
C TYR A 160 -3.27 -0.57 2.33
N TYR A 161 -3.97 -1.45 3.02
CA TYR A 161 -4.85 -2.44 2.40
C TYR A 161 -6.30 -1.99 2.51
N SER A 162 -7.07 -2.17 1.45
CA SER A 162 -8.51 -2.03 1.44
C SER A 162 -9.16 -3.06 0.51
N SER A 163 -10.44 -3.32 0.72
CA SER A 163 -11.24 -4.21 -0.12
C SER A 163 -12.59 -3.59 -0.46
N SER A 164 -13.23 -4.12 -1.50
CA SER A 164 -14.60 -3.78 -1.90
C SER A 164 -15.30 -5.06 -2.34
N TRP A 165 -16.46 -5.36 -1.74
CA TRP A 165 -17.26 -6.56 -2.02
C TRP A 165 -18.74 -6.35 -1.78
#